data_ecaa799ab09a98882f04157318fb82f4
#
_entry.id   ecaa799ab09a98882f04157318fb82f4
#
_cell.length_a   1.000
_cell.length_b   1.000
_cell.length_c   1.000
_cell.angle_alpha   90.00
_cell.angle_beta   90.00
_cell.angle_gamma   90.00
#
_symmetry.space_group_name_H-M   'P 1'
#
loop_
_entity.id
_entity.type
_entity.pdbx_description
1 polymer ?
#
loop_
_entity_poly.entity_id
_entity_poly.type
_entity_poly.pdbx_seq_one_letter_code
_entity_poly.pdbx_strand_id
1 'polypeptide(L)'
;AITDTVYRVRIVPDAAFSFRAGQYLMVVMDERDKRPFSMASTPDEKGFIELHIGASEINLYAKAVMDRILKDHQIVVDIPHGEAWLRDDEERPMILIAGGTGFSYARSILLTALARNPNRDITIYWGGREEQHLYDLCELEALSLKHPGLQVVPVVEQPEAGWRGRTGTVLTAVLQDHGTLAEHDIYI
;
A
#
# COMPACT_ATOMS: atom_id res chain seq x y z
N ALA A 1 -9.22 -9.22 -10.56
CA ALA A 1 -8.74 -7.88 -10.93
C ALA A 1 -9.51 -6.82 -10.14
N ILE A 2 -8.85 -5.71 -9.78
CA ILE A 2 -9.48 -4.52 -9.23
C ILE A 2 -9.66 -3.49 -10.35
N THR A 3 -8.62 -3.34 -11.17
CA THR A 3 -8.61 -2.55 -12.40
C THR A 3 -8.14 -3.45 -13.55
N ASP A 4 -8.01 -2.90 -14.74
CA ASP A 4 -7.49 -3.64 -15.90
C ASP A 4 -6.05 -4.15 -15.68
N THR A 5 -5.30 -3.50 -14.80
CA THR A 5 -3.88 -3.80 -14.58
C THR A 5 -3.52 -4.13 -13.13
N VAL A 6 -4.41 -3.96 -12.17
CA VAL A 6 -4.16 -4.22 -10.76
C VAL A 6 -5.00 -5.38 -10.26
N TYR A 7 -4.35 -6.34 -9.62
CA TYR A 7 -4.97 -7.52 -9.03
C TYR A 7 -4.83 -7.47 -7.51
N ARG A 8 -5.93 -7.70 -6.80
CA ARG A 8 -5.92 -8.02 -5.38
C ARG A 8 -5.79 -9.52 -5.23
N VAL A 9 -4.70 -9.95 -4.63
CA VAL A 9 -4.41 -11.38 -4.42
C VAL A 9 -4.41 -11.65 -2.93
N ARG A 10 -5.16 -12.66 -2.51
CA ARG A 10 -5.14 -13.17 -1.13
C ARG A 10 -4.50 -14.54 -1.14
N ILE A 11 -3.38 -14.65 -0.45
CA ILE A 11 -2.64 -15.88 -0.29
C ILE A 11 -3.05 -16.49 1.04
N VAL A 12 -3.46 -17.75 1.02
CA VAL A 12 -3.71 -18.52 2.24
C VAL A 12 -2.45 -19.34 2.54
N PRO A 13 -1.66 -18.97 3.56
CA PRO A 13 -0.44 -19.69 3.90
C PRO A 13 -0.75 -21.12 4.38
N ASP A 14 0.11 -22.06 4.03
CA ASP A 14 0.06 -23.46 4.50
C ASP A 14 0.80 -23.67 5.83
N ALA A 15 1.48 -22.65 6.33
CA ALA A 15 2.21 -22.65 7.60
C ALA A 15 1.97 -21.36 8.38
N ALA A 16 2.30 -21.38 9.66
CA ALA A 16 2.26 -20.20 10.50
C ALA A 16 3.23 -19.14 9.99
N PHE A 17 2.81 -17.88 10.01
CA PHE A 17 3.61 -16.74 9.58
C PHE A 17 3.45 -15.56 10.53
N SER A 18 4.43 -14.67 10.52
CA SER A 18 4.37 -13.37 11.22
C SER A 18 5.14 -12.33 10.44
N PHE A 19 4.69 -11.08 10.52
CA PHE A 19 5.38 -9.94 9.94
C PHE A 19 4.97 -8.66 10.68
N ARG A 20 5.69 -7.58 10.40
CA ARG A 20 5.36 -6.23 10.88
C ARG A 20 4.77 -5.40 9.74
N ALA A 21 3.82 -4.52 10.07
CA ALA A 21 3.21 -3.63 9.08
C ALA A 21 4.29 -2.80 8.37
N GLY A 22 4.32 -2.84 7.05
CA GLY A 22 5.35 -2.20 6.22
C GLY A 22 6.41 -3.16 5.69
N GLN A 23 6.39 -4.42 6.10
CA GLN A 23 7.28 -5.43 5.53
C GLN A 23 6.71 -6.00 4.21
N TYR A 24 7.57 -6.66 3.47
CA TYR A 24 7.25 -7.32 2.21
C TYR A 24 7.60 -8.81 2.26
N LEU A 25 7.09 -9.54 1.31
CA LEU A 25 7.47 -10.92 1.05
C LEU A 25 8.19 -11.03 -0.30
N MET A 26 8.93 -12.12 -0.47
CA MET A 26 9.49 -12.50 -1.76
C MET A 26 8.64 -13.60 -2.38
N VAL A 27 8.18 -13.40 -3.60
CA VAL A 27 7.63 -14.47 -4.42
C VAL A 27 8.81 -15.23 -5.05
N VAL A 28 8.92 -16.52 -4.76
CA VAL A 28 10.00 -17.36 -5.25
C VAL A 28 9.60 -17.93 -6.61
N MET A 29 10.14 -17.37 -7.68
CA MET A 29 9.91 -17.83 -9.04
C MET A 29 10.78 -19.04 -9.38
N ASP A 30 12.04 -19.00 -8.92
CA ASP A 30 12.99 -20.11 -8.91
C ASP A 30 14.08 -19.86 -7.85
N GLU A 31 15.09 -20.72 -7.77
CA GLU A 31 16.17 -20.62 -6.76
C GLU A 31 16.92 -19.28 -6.79
N ARG A 32 16.97 -18.60 -7.93
CA ARG A 32 17.71 -17.35 -8.16
C ARG A 32 16.81 -16.16 -8.46
N ASP A 33 15.51 -16.37 -8.65
CA ASP A 33 14.56 -15.34 -9.01
C ASP A 33 13.50 -15.19 -7.90
N LYS A 34 13.75 -14.24 -7.02
CA LYS A 34 12.83 -13.85 -5.94
C LYS A 34 12.37 -12.41 -6.15
N ARG A 35 11.07 -12.18 -6.08
CA ARG A 35 10.46 -10.87 -6.41
C ARG A 35 9.71 -10.31 -5.22
N PRO A 36 10.06 -9.07 -4.77
CA PRO A 36 9.46 -8.46 -3.60
C PRO A 36 8.06 -7.91 -3.89
N PHE A 37 7.15 -8.13 -2.94
CA PHE A 37 5.82 -7.50 -2.91
C PHE A 37 5.47 -7.11 -1.49
N SER A 38 5.11 -5.86 -1.28
CA SER A 38 4.64 -5.38 0.02
C SER A 38 3.33 -6.05 0.40
N MET A 39 3.21 -6.41 1.67
CA MET A 39 1.99 -6.97 2.22
C MET A 39 1.02 -5.85 2.56
N ALA A 40 -0.18 -5.90 1.98
CA ALA A 40 -1.22 -4.88 2.15
C ALA A 40 -2.13 -5.16 3.35
N SER A 41 -2.20 -6.41 3.80
CA SER A 41 -2.92 -6.83 4.99
C SER A 41 -2.19 -6.42 6.27
N THR A 42 -2.89 -6.46 7.40
CA THR A 42 -2.27 -6.19 8.70
C THR A 42 -1.64 -7.47 9.28
N PRO A 43 -0.66 -7.34 10.20
CA PRO A 43 -0.07 -8.50 10.88
C PRO A 43 -1.06 -9.33 11.70
N ASP A 44 -2.19 -8.75 12.08
CA ASP A 44 -3.22 -9.42 12.89
C ASP A 44 -4.19 -10.26 12.06
N GLU A 45 -4.23 -10.05 10.76
CA GLU A 45 -5.00 -10.87 9.81
C GLU A 45 -4.27 -12.18 9.54
N LYS A 46 -4.58 -13.21 10.35
CA LYS A 46 -3.85 -14.49 10.31
C LYS A 46 -4.32 -15.47 9.24
N GLY A 47 -5.49 -15.24 8.65
CA GLY A 47 -6.10 -16.15 7.67
C GLY A 47 -5.55 -16.02 6.26
N PHE A 48 -4.95 -14.88 5.93
CA PHE A 48 -4.44 -14.60 4.59
C PHE A 48 -3.39 -13.49 4.62
N ILE A 49 -2.66 -13.39 3.51
CA ILE A 49 -1.80 -12.25 3.19
C ILE A 49 -2.35 -11.61 1.93
N GLU A 50 -2.58 -10.30 1.95
CA GLU A 50 -3.07 -9.56 0.79
C GLU A 50 -1.92 -8.86 0.06
N LEU A 51 -1.89 -9.03 -1.26
CA LEU A 51 -0.97 -8.34 -2.17
C LEU A 51 -1.78 -7.54 -3.19
N HIS A 52 -1.28 -6.38 -3.57
CA HIS A 52 -1.78 -5.62 -4.72
C HIS A 52 -0.71 -5.68 -5.83
N ILE A 53 -1.02 -6.38 -6.89
CA ILE A 53 -0.05 -6.66 -7.97
C ILE A 53 -0.43 -5.86 -9.21
N GLY A 54 0.41 -4.90 -9.58
CA GLY A 54 0.28 -4.13 -10.81
C GLY A 54 0.88 -4.91 -11.98
N ALA A 55 0.07 -5.72 -12.65
CA ALA A 55 0.48 -6.58 -13.75
C ALA A 55 -0.05 -6.03 -15.07
N SER A 56 0.82 -5.44 -15.87
CA SER A 56 0.49 -4.87 -17.18
C SER A 56 1.53 -5.29 -18.22
N GLU A 57 1.24 -5.03 -19.48
CA GLU A 57 2.17 -5.27 -20.57
C GLU A 57 3.46 -4.44 -20.46
N ILE A 58 3.43 -3.36 -19.67
CA ILE A 58 4.60 -2.54 -19.37
C ILE A 58 5.38 -3.12 -18.19
N ASN A 59 4.71 -3.75 -17.25
CA ASN A 59 5.33 -4.37 -16.07
C ASN A 59 5.36 -5.91 -16.19
N LEU A 60 6.20 -6.40 -17.09
CA LEU A 60 6.36 -7.83 -17.34
C LEU A 60 6.86 -8.60 -16.12
N TYR A 61 7.56 -7.95 -15.21
CA TYR A 61 8.06 -8.51 -13.97
C TYR A 61 6.93 -8.97 -13.04
N ALA A 62 5.97 -8.11 -12.78
CA ALA A 62 4.79 -8.44 -11.99
C ALA A 62 3.79 -9.30 -12.77
N LYS A 63 3.70 -9.09 -14.10
CA LYS A 63 2.85 -9.91 -14.97
C LYS A 63 3.20 -11.39 -14.89
N ALA A 64 4.49 -11.73 -14.93
CA ALA A 64 4.94 -13.12 -14.83
C ALA A 64 4.52 -13.78 -13.51
N VAL A 65 4.50 -13.05 -12.41
CA VAL A 65 3.99 -13.52 -11.12
C VAL A 65 2.50 -13.79 -11.19
N MET A 66 1.72 -12.86 -11.75
CA MET A 66 0.28 -13.08 -11.92
C MET A 66 -0.06 -14.24 -12.83
N ASP A 67 0.65 -14.39 -13.95
CA ASP A 67 0.46 -15.50 -14.87
C ASP A 67 0.69 -16.85 -14.16
N ARG A 68 1.71 -16.93 -13.31
CA ARG A 68 1.95 -18.12 -12.48
C ARG A 68 0.84 -18.38 -11.48
N ILE A 69 0.39 -17.35 -10.76
CA ILE A 69 -0.72 -17.46 -9.79
C ILE A 69 -1.99 -17.97 -10.47
N LEU A 70 -2.33 -17.41 -11.61
CA LEU A 70 -3.52 -17.80 -12.37
C LEU A 70 -3.43 -19.21 -12.95
N LYS A 71 -2.23 -19.65 -13.31
CA LYS A 71 -1.99 -21.00 -13.87
C LYS A 71 -1.94 -22.07 -12.80
N ASP A 72 -1.16 -21.85 -11.74
CA ASP A 72 -0.82 -22.88 -10.76
C ASP A 72 -1.71 -22.84 -9.52
N HIS A 73 -2.42 -21.73 -9.29
CA HIS A 73 -3.24 -21.45 -8.10
C HIS A 73 -2.48 -21.57 -6.77
N GLN A 74 -1.16 -21.52 -6.85
CA GLN A 74 -0.27 -21.53 -5.70
C GLN A 74 1.06 -20.86 -6.06
N ILE A 75 1.72 -20.31 -5.06
CA ILE A 75 3.06 -19.74 -5.17
C ILE A 75 3.87 -20.05 -3.92
N VAL A 76 5.19 -20.05 -4.06
CA VAL A 76 6.10 -20.14 -2.92
C VAL A 76 6.49 -18.73 -2.53
N VAL A 77 6.40 -18.42 -1.24
CA VAL A 77 6.78 -17.12 -0.69
C VAL A 77 7.78 -17.28 0.44
N ASP A 78 8.65 -16.29 0.56
CA ASP A 78 9.63 -16.15 1.64
C ASP A 78 9.30 -14.87 2.41
N ILE A 79 9.03 -14.98 3.70
CA ILE A 79 8.45 -13.93 4.54
C ILE A 79 9.05 -13.96 5.96
N PRO A 80 9.26 -12.83 6.67
CA PRO A 80 9.13 -11.44 6.19
C PRO A 80 10.46 -10.83 5.76
N HIS A 81 10.42 -9.70 5.07
CA HIS A 81 11.58 -8.91 4.69
C HIS A 81 11.33 -7.41 4.90
N GLY A 82 12.39 -6.64 5.04
CA GLY A 82 12.37 -5.17 5.09
C GLY A 82 12.47 -4.61 6.50
N GLU A 83 13.03 -3.40 6.57
CA GLU A 83 13.28 -2.66 7.82
C GLU A 83 12.41 -1.40 7.97
N ALA A 84 11.62 -1.06 6.95
CA ALA A 84 10.77 0.13 6.94
C ALA A 84 9.37 -0.14 7.54
N TRP A 85 9.31 -0.87 8.64
CA TRP A 85 8.06 -1.23 9.31
C TRP A 85 7.61 -0.17 10.31
N LEU A 86 6.32 -0.17 10.63
CA LEU A 86 5.71 0.73 11.60
C LEU A 86 6.39 0.62 12.96
N ARG A 87 6.85 1.75 13.52
CA ARG A 87 7.44 1.82 14.86
C ARG A 87 6.34 1.92 15.92
N ASP A 88 6.53 1.23 17.04
CA ASP A 88 5.48 1.04 18.06
C ASP A 88 5.40 2.17 19.08
N ASP A 89 6.47 2.92 19.25
CA ASP A 89 6.72 3.85 20.35
C ASP A 89 6.54 5.33 19.96
N GLU A 90 6.10 5.60 18.73
CA GLU A 90 5.97 6.95 18.22
C GLU A 90 4.51 7.40 18.25
N GLU A 91 4.26 8.60 18.78
CA GLU A 91 2.94 9.25 18.80
C GLU A 91 2.91 10.53 17.94
N ARG A 92 3.97 10.77 17.20
CA ARG A 92 4.08 11.94 16.32
C ARG A 92 3.06 11.87 15.20
N PRO A 93 2.62 13.01 14.65
CA PRO A 93 1.83 13.00 13.43
C PRO A 93 2.50 12.18 12.34
N MET A 94 1.72 11.32 11.68
CA MET A 94 2.22 10.40 10.67
C MET A 94 1.87 10.89 9.27
N ILE A 95 2.84 10.81 8.36
CA ILE A 95 2.62 11.02 6.93
C ILE A 95 2.94 9.71 6.21
N LEU A 96 1.95 9.22 5.47
CA LEU A 96 2.09 8.09 4.56
C LEU A 96 2.10 8.61 3.13
N ILE A 97 3.08 8.16 2.34
CA ILE A 97 3.25 8.59 0.95
C ILE A 97 3.27 7.35 0.06
N ALA A 98 2.36 7.27 -0.90
CA ALA A 98 2.27 6.14 -1.81
C ALA A 98 2.02 6.59 -3.25
N GLY A 99 2.59 5.86 -4.19
CA GLY A 99 2.33 5.98 -5.62
C GLY A 99 1.86 4.64 -6.20
N GLY A 100 0.77 4.64 -6.96
CA GLY A 100 0.26 3.42 -7.59
C GLY A 100 0.03 2.27 -6.60
N THR A 101 0.56 1.09 -6.90
CA THR A 101 0.48 -0.10 -6.01
C THR A 101 1.41 -0.03 -4.79
N GLY A 102 2.25 0.99 -4.67
CA GLY A 102 2.95 1.33 -3.43
C GLY A 102 1.99 1.59 -2.26
N PHE A 103 0.72 1.80 -2.57
CA PHE A 103 -0.37 1.84 -1.59
C PHE A 103 -0.44 0.59 -0.70
N SER A 104 -0.03 -0.59 -1.18
CA SER A 104 0.03 -1.82 -0.37
C SER A 104 0.79 -1.61 0.92
N TYR A 105 1.99 -1.05 0.83
CA TYR A 105 2.85 -0.72 1.96
C TYR A 105 2.16 0.25 2.93
N ALA A 106 1.65 1.35 2.40
CA ALA A 106 0.98 2.38 3.21
C ALA A 106 -0.32 1.86 3.85
N ARG A 107 -1.08 1.01 3.15
CA ARG A 107 -2.31 0.42 3.65
C ARG A 107 -2.08 -0.43 4.90
N SER A 108 -1.08 -1.31 4.87
CA SER A 108 -0.74 -2.14 6.02
C SER A 108 -0.40 -1.30 7.25
N ILE A 109 0.42 -0.27 7.07
CA ILE A 109 0.79 0.66 8.15
C ILE A 109 -0.42 1.44 8.66
N LEU A 110 -1.21 2.01 7.75
CA LEU A 110 -2.39 2.78 8.09
C LEU A 110 -3.38 1.99 8.95
N LEU A 111 -3.79 0.82 8.47
CA LEU A 111 -4.77 -0.01 9.18
C LEU A 111 -4.23 -0.49 10.53
N THR A 112 -2.96 -0.83 10.60
CA THR A 112 -2.32 -1.26 11.85
C THR A 112 -2.23 -0.11 12.85
N ALA A 113 -1.83 1.08 12.41
CA ALA A 113 -1.76 2.26 13.26
C ALA A 113 -3.13 2.67 13.81
N LEU A 114 -4.18 2.66 12.96
CA LEU A 114 -5.55 2.98 13.37
C LEU A 114 -6.14 1.93 14.33
N ALA A 115 -5.78 0.66 14.17
CA ALA A 115 -6.18 -0.39 15.10
C ALA A 115 -5.57 -0.20 16.50
N ARG A 116 -4.33 0.30 16.56
CA ARG A 116 -3.63 0.61 17.82
C ARG A 116 -4.15 1.88 18.47
N ASN A 117 -4.34 2.93 17.67
CA ASN A 117 -4.87 4.22 18.11
C ASN A 117 -5.85 4.78 17.07
N PRO A 118 -7.17 4.61 17.26
CA PRO A 118 -8.19 5.09 16.32
C PRO A 118 -8.21 6.61 16.10
N ASN A 119 -7.59 7.37 17.00
CA ASN A 119 -7.54 8.84 16.96
C ASN A 119 -6.18 9.39 16.51
N ARG A 120 -5.28 8.54 16.04
CA ARG A 120 -3.95 8.98 15.60
C ARG A 120 -4.06 9.98 14.46
N ASP A 121 -3.22 11.01 14.52
CA ASP A 121 -3.08 12.02 13.45
C ASP A 121 -2.28 11.40 12.30
N ILE A 122 -2.97 11.06 11.21
CA ILE A 122 -2.39 10.44 10.02
C ILE A 122 -2.87 11.18 8.78
N THR A 123 -1.94 11.57 7.92
CA THR A 123 -2.24 12.05 6.58
C THR A 123 -1.66 11.07 5.56
N ILE A 124 -2.49 10.55 4.68
CA ILE A 124 -2.06 9.68 3.59
C ILE A 124 -2.16 10.42 2.26
N TYR A 125 -1.03 10.52 1.57
CA TYR A 125 -0.90 11.03 0.21
C TYR A 125 -0.81 9.84 -0.74
N TRP A 126 -1.81 9.67 -1.60
CA TRP A 126 -1.77 8.60 -2.59
C TRP A 126 -1.84 9.18 -3.99
N GLY A 127 -0.79 8.97 -4.76
CA GLY A 127 -0.63 9.47 -6.11
C GLY A 127 -0.85 8.40 -7.18
N GLY A 128 -1.43 8.82 -8.31
CA GLY A 128 -1.56 8.03 -9.51
C GLY A 128 -1.48 8.91 -10.75
N ARG A 129 -1.22 8.31 -11.90
CA ARG A 129 -1.24 9.05 -13.15
C ARG A 129 -2.65 9.55 -13.48
N GLU A 130 -3.64 8.67 -13.31
CA GLU A 130 -5.06 8.90 -13.56
C GLU A 130 -5.89 8.48 -12.36
N GLU A 131 -7.14 8.94 -12.28
CA GLU A 131 -8.04 8.65 -11.16
C GLU A 131 -8.26 7.15 -10.94
N GLN A 132 -8.38 6.38 -12.01
CA GLN A 132 -8.58 4.92 -11.94
C GLN A 132 -7.44 4.18 -11.24
N HIS A 133 -6.24 4.77 -11.15
CA HIS A 133 -5.11 4.17 -10.44
C HIS A 133 -5.24 4.26 -8.93
N LEU A 134 -6.14 5.10 -8.42
CA LEU A 134 -6.48 5.21 -7.00
C LEU A 134 -7.60 4.22 -6.66
N TYR A 135 -7.35 2.96 -6.85
CA TYR A 135 -8.35 1.87 -6.89
C TYR A 135 -9.09 1.62 -5.57
N ASP A 136 -8.56 2.00 -4.43
CA ASP A 136 -9.19 1.88 -3.10
C ASP A 136 -9.50 3.25 -2.47
N LEU A 137 -9.62 4.32 -3.26
CA LEU A 137 -9.87 5.66 -2.75
C LEU A 137 -11.18 5.75 -1.95
N CYS A 138 -12.24 5.10 -2.43
CA CYS A 138 -13.53 5.08 -1.73
C CYS A 138 -13.42 4.41 -0.35
N GLU A 139 -12.61 3.35 -0.21
CA GLU A 139 -12.36 2.72 1.10
C GLU A 139 -11.62 3.66 2.05
N LEU A 140 -10.62 4.39 1.55
CA LEU A 140 -9.89 5.38 2.35
C LEU A 140 -10.80 6.52 2.80
N GLU A 141 -11.65 7.02 1.93
CA GLU A 141 -12.61 8.08 2.25
C GLU A 141 -13.62 7.61 3.30
N ALA A 142 -14.14 6.40 3.16
CA ALA A 142 -15.01 5.79 4.16
C ALA A 142 -14.31 5.61 5.51
N LEU A 143 -13.03 5.24 5.50
CA LEU A 143 -12.21 5.09 6.70
C LEU A 143 -11.99 6.44 7.40
N SER A 144 -11.79 7.52 6.64
CA SER A 144 -11.61 8.86 7.20
C SER A 144 -12.87 9.38 7.92
N LEU A 145 -14.05 8.93 7.51
CA LEU A 145 -15.30 9.27 8.21
C LEU A 145 -15.39 8.60 9.59
N LYS A 146 -14.73 7.48 9.80
CA LYS A 146 -14.69 6.74 11.07
C LYS A 146 -13.55 7.19 11.99
N HIS A 147 -12.52 7.79 11.43
CA HIS A 147 -11.30 8.19 12.14
C HIS A 147 -11.04 9.68 11.93
N PRO A 148 -11.44 10.55 12.89
CA PRO A 148 -11.33 12.01 12.72
C PRO A 148 -9.91 12.53 12.52
N GLY A 149 -8.90 11.79 12.98
CA GLY A 149 -7.50 12.14 12.80
C GLY A 149 -6.91 11.74 11.43
N LEU A 150 -7.66 10.96 10.63
CA LEU A 150 -7.22 10.54 9.31
C LEU A 150 -7.62 11.55 8.24
N GLN A 151 -6.62 12.03 7.51
CA GLN A 151 -6.79 12.89 6.35
C GLN A 151 -6.30 12.16 5.10
N VAL A 152 -7.14 12.09 4.08
CA VAL A 152 -6.82 11.44 2.79
C VAL A 152 -6.60 12.51 1.74
N VAL A 153 -5.43 12.47 1.08
CA VAL A 153 -5.05 13.42 0.04
C VAL A 153 -4.74 12.65 -1.25
N PRO A 154 -5.75 12.46 -2.13
CA PRO A 154 -5.53 11.86 -3.44
C PRO A 154 -4.88 12.88 -4.38
N VAL A 155 -3.88 12.42 -5.15
CA VAL A 155 -3.14 13.25 -6.09
C VAL A 155 -3.09 12.57 -7.46
N VAL A 156 -3.48 13.29 -8.52
CA VAL A 156 -3.52 12.77 -9.88
C VAL A 156 -2.68 13.64 -10.80
N GLU A 157 -1.80 13.01 -11.58
CA GLU A 157 -0.93 13.74 -12.51
C GLU A 157 -1.67 14.23 -13.75
N GLN A 158 -2.57 13.40 -14.27
CA GLN A 158 -3.35 13.67 -15.49
C GLN A 158 -4.85 13.55 -15.16
N PRO A 159 -5.44 14.58 -14.53
CA PRO A 159 -6.83 14.51 -14.10
C PRO A 159 -7.79 14.62 -15.27
N GLU A 160 -8.91 13.91 -15.16
CA GLU A 160 -10.06 14.10 -16.06
C GLU A 160 -10.89 15.32 -15.63
N ALA A 161 -11.78 15.74 -16.54
CA ALA A 161 -12.72 16.82 -16.25
C ALA A 161 -13.64 16.43 -15.08
N GLY A 162 -13.65 17.28 -14.05
CA GLY A 162 -14.43 17.02 -12.83
C GLY A 162 -13.62 16.50 -11.64
N TRP A 163 -12.34 16.19 -11.82
CA TRP A 163 -11.46 15.88 -10.71
C TRP A 163 -11.40 17.03 -9.70
N ARG A 164 -11.62 16.72 -8.42
CA ARG A 164 -11.64 17.72 -7.33
C ARG A 164 -10.50 17.57 -6.33
N GLY A 165 -9.65 16.54 -6.50
CA GLY A 165 -8.47 16.33 -5.67
C GLY A 165 -7.29 17.18 -6.10
N ARG A 166 -6.12 16.85 -5.56
CA ARG A 166 -4.86 17.52 -5.89
C ARG A 166 -4.36 17.07 -7.26
N THR A 167 -3.66 17.95 -7.95
CA THR A 167 -3.05 17.69 -9.25
C THR A 167 -1.55 17.81 -9.17
N GLY A 168 -0.83 16.94 -9.87
CA GLY A 168 0.62 16.88 -9.92
C GLY A 168 1.16 15.62 -9.28
N THR A 169 2.38 15.68 -8.73
CA THR A 169 3.01 14.55 -8.05
C THR A 169 2.71 14.55 -6.56
N VAL A 170 2.72 13.37 -5.96
CA VAL A 170 2.49 13.22 -4.53
C VAL A 170 3.52 13.98 -3.69
N LEU A 171 4.77 13.98 -4.11
CA LEU A 171 5.84 14.72 -3.40
C LEU A 171 5.61 16.23 -3.43
N THR A 172 5.19 16.76 -4.56
CA THR A 172 4.84 18.18 -4.68
C THR A 172 3.72 18.55 -3.72
N ALA A 173 2.69 17.72 -3.61
CA ALA A 173 1.58 17.94 -2.68
C ALA A 173 2.07 17.97 -1.21
N VAL A 174 2.90 17.02 -0.82
CA VAL A 174 3.49 16.98 0.53
C VAL A 174 4.28 18.24 0.84
N LEU A 175 5.15 18.68 -0.09
CA LEU A 175 5.98 19.86 0.10
C LEU A 175 5.17 21.17 0.10
N GLN A 176 4.05 21.22 -0.60
CA GLN A 176 3.15 22.37 -0.56
C GLN A 176 2.39 22.48 0.78
N ASP A 177 2.04 21.35 1.39
CA ASP A 177 1.26 21.32 2.63
C ASP A 177 2.14 21.47 3.88
N HIS A 178 3.42 21.14 3.82
CA HIS A 178 4.33 21.12 4.96
C HIS A 178 5.58 21.96 4.71
N GLY A 179 5.76 23.00 5.47
CA GLY A 179 6.98 23.82 5.46
C GLY A 179 8.17 23.09 6.09
N THR A 180 7.92 22.12 6.97
CA THR A 180 8.90 21.23 7.59
C THR A 180 8.29 19.86 7.86
N LEU A 181 9.07 18.83 7.78
CA LEU A 181 8.69 17.46 8.08
C LEU A 181 9.32 16.93 9.37
N ALA A 182 10.09 17.77 10.07
CA ALA A 182 10.89 17.40 11.23
C ALA A 182 10.06 16.85 12.40
N GLU A 183 8.80 17.25 12.51
CA GLU A 183 7.89 16.84 13.59
C GLU A 183 7.01 15.63 13.22
N HIS A 184 7.26 14.99 12.07
CA HIS A 184 6.43 13.92 11.55
C HIS A 184 7.20 12.60 11.48
N ASP A 185 6.47 11.51 11.67
CA ASP A 185 6.92 10.18 11.25
C ASP A 185 6.47 9.95 9.81
N ILE A 186 7.41 9.61 8.95
CA ILE A 186 7.19 9.51 7.50
C ILE A 186 7.48 8.08 7.05
N TYR A 187 6.51 7.50 6.35
CA TYR A 187 6.63 6.19 5.71
C TYR A 187 6.32 6.34 4.22
N ILE A 188 7.25 5.90 3.36
CA ILE A 188 7.19 6.10 1.92
C ILE A 188 7.59 4.83 1.16
#